data_52cbd94cc2deec702c20a78b98b32eb9
#
_entry.id   52cbd94cc2deec702c20a78b98b32eb9
#
_cell.length_a   1.000
_cell.length_b   1.000
_cell.length_c   1.000
_cell.angle_alpha   90.00
_cell.angle_beta   90.00
_cell.angle_gamma   90.00
#
_symmetry.space_group_name_H-M   'P 1'
#
loop_
_entity.id
_entity.type
_entity.pdbx_description
1 polymer ?
#
loop_
_entity_poly.entity_id
_entity_poly.type
_entity_poly.pdbx_seq_one_letter_code
_entity_poly.pdbx_strand_id
1 'polypeptide(L)'
;MSTLLTAHALHVETAFGPLFNTLSFTLKKGDRIGLIGHNGCGKSTLLQVLDGTLAPTSGSVSLAGQCLMARVEQHLPEALRSQSLLQAVLDLLPADAREAQRWLAERLLAQMGFTPAVMEQQTSTLSGGQHTRLLLARALIRQPDLLLLDEPGNHLDLPTLLWLESFLQTWQGSFVLVSHDNALLDAVTNASWILRDQTLHSFALPCSAARQALQEQDESAALRHKAEQKEIDRVSASARRLATWGRVYDNEDLARKAKQMEKQVARLKDEQTELSIGPPWRLVLQGDALPADRLLEMDRLPVAPAPGLPALFTTGVARLRSGDRVAIMGRNGGGKSSLLRLLWQQMNDASPLPGLRLHPRLHPGYYDQTLAQLPDEASLLDALTPFAPSADTRKRALIAAGFGWARHGQKVCTLSGGERSRLLFVGLSLARYSLLLLDEPTNHLDMEGKAALAQTLRDYPGGVLLVSHDRQLISESCNRFWLIDSAGLTEWHSLEEVYARLQAQIPTLTAASSPQEPSLAADDEEALLTRLIALEQWLADDMARKPKHQKPSLQAQWREEIARLLNQLA
;
A
#
# COMPACT_ATOMS: atom_id res chain seq x y z
N MET A 1 -22.49 8.55 -16.30
CA MET A 1 -21.06 8.53 -15.92
C MET A 1 -20.28 8.21 -17.18
N SER A 2 -19.29 9.02 -17.54
CA SER A 2 -18.47 8.79 -18.74
C SER A 2 -17.45 7.69 -18.50
N THR A 3 -17.30 6.79 -19.47
CA THR A 3 -16.25 5.76 -19.47
C THR A 3 -14.90 6.42 -19.72
N LEU A 4 -13.88 6.08 -18.95
CA LEU A 4 -12.51 6.55 -19.13
C LEU A 4 -11.66 5.50 -19.86
N LEU A 5 -11.78 4.22 -19.47
CA LEU A 5 -11.01 3.13 -20.03
C LEU A 5 -11.85 1.85 -20.06
N THR A 6 -11.71 1.06 -21.11
CA THR A 6 -12.30 -0.28 -21.23
C THR A 6 -11.22 -1.28 -21.59
N ALA A 7 -11.16 -2.36 -20.84
CA ALA A 7 -10.33 -3.53 -21.10
C ALA A 7 -11.23 -4.67 -21.57
N HIS A 8 -10.86 -5.33 -22.67
CA HIS A 8 -11.63 -6.42 -23.25
C HIS A 8 -10.77 -7.66 -23.43
N ALA A 9 -11.17 -8.76 -22.76
CA ALA A 9 -10.59 -10.08 -22.86
C ALA A 9 -9.03 -10.08 -22.75
N LEU A 10 -8.49 -9.30 -21.82
CA LEU A 10 -7.03 -9.21 -21.63
C LEU A 10 -6.46 -10.54 -21.17
N HIS A 11 -5.44 -10.99 -21.88
CA HIS A 11 -4.63 -12.14 -21.53
C HIS A 11 -3.16 -11.75 -21.58
N VAL A 12 -2.42 -12.14 -20.54
CA VAL A 12 -0.96 -11.93 -20.46
C VAL A 12 -0.30 -13.23 -20.04
N GLU A 13 0.69 -13.63 -20.82
CA GLU A 13 1.51 -14.80 -20.58
C GLU A 13 2.96 -14.39 -20.33
N THR A 14 3.60 -15.01 -19.36
CA THR A 14 5.01 -14.83 -19.05
C THR A 14 5.79 -16.09 -19.37
N ALA A 15 7.12 -16.05 -19.31
CA ALA A 15 7.97 -17.23 -19.45
C ALA A 15 7.64 -18.38 -18.46
N PHE A 16 6.92 -18.05 -17.37
CA PHE A 16 6.54 -19.01 -16.32
C PHE A 16 5.08 -19.44 -16.41
N GLY A 17 4.35 -19.02 -17.43
CA GLY A 17 2.94 -19.36 -17.67
C GLY A 17 2.01 -18.14 -17.69
N PRO A 18 0.69 -18.39 -17.81
CA PRO A 18 -0.31 -17.33 -17.87
C PRO A 18 -0.41 -16.60 -16.53
N LEU A 19 -0.37 -15.28 -16.60
CA LEU A 19 -0.47 -14.41 -15.43
C LEU A 19 -1.93 -14.09 -15.11
N PHE A 20 -2.71 -13.78 -16.15
CA PHE A 20 -4.16 -13.64 -16.08
C PHE A 20 -4.82 -13.95 -17.42
N ASN A 21 -6.06 -14.40 -17.35
CA ASN A 21 -6.85 -14.85 -18.47
C ASN A 21 -8.12 -14.03 -18.63
N THR A 22 -8.40 -13.57 -19.86
CA THR A 22 -9.69 -12.99 -20.29
C THR A 22 -10.27 -11.93 -19.33
N LEU A 23 -9.43 -11.05 -18.78
CA LEU A 23 -9.91 -9.96 -17.93
C LEU A 23 -10.70 -8.94 -18.77
N SER A 24 -11.92 -8.64 -18.33
CA SER A 24 -12.77 -7.62 -18.96
C SER A 24 -13.37 -6.72 -17.88
N PHE A 25 -13.16 -5.41 -18.02
CA PHE A 25 -13.67 -4.42 -17.06
C PHE A 25 -13.74 -3.02 -17.70
N THR A 26 -14.42 -2.12 -17.02
CA THR A 26 -14.57 -0.73 -17.45
C THR A 26 -14.33 0.20 -16.27
N LEU A 27 -13.50 1.23 -16.49
CA LEU A 27 -13.26 2.33 -15.56
C LEU A 27 -14.10 3.54 -15.96
N LYS A 28 -14.80 4.12 -15.01
CA LYS A 28 -15.66 5.29 -15.19
C LYS A 28 -15.11 6.51 -14.44
N LYS A 29 -15.54 7.68 -14.83
CA LYS A 29 -15.21 8.91 -14.09
C LYS A 29 -15.78 8.85 -12.68
N GLY A 30 -14.91 9.10 -11.70
CA GLY A 30 -15.21 9.00 -10.27
C GLY A 30 -14.88 7.64 -9.64
N ASP A 31 -14.43 6.65 -10.42
CA ASP A 31 -13.98 5.38 -9.85
C ASP A 31 -12.65 5.57 -9.13
N ARG A 32 -12.60 5.13 -7.88
CA ARG A 32 -11.43 5.10 -7.01
C ARG A 32 -11.20 3.65 -6.60
N ILE A 33 -10.37 2.95 -7.36
CA ILE A 33 -10.25 1.49 -7.28
C ILE A 33 -9.01 1.08 -6.52
N GLY A 34 -9.17 0.23 -5.51
CA GLY A 34 -8.08 -0.48 -4.86
C GLY A 34 -7.82 -1.81 -5.57
N LEU A 35 -6.62 -1.97 -6.17
CA LEU A 35 -6.20 -3.23 -6.78
C LEU A 35 -5.35 -4.04 -5.81
N ILE A 36 -5.87 -5.17 -5.35
CA ILE A 36 -5.25 -6.06 -4.38
C ILE A 36 -5.07 -7.48 -4.92
N GLY A 37 -4.18 -8.24 -4.30
CA GLY A 37 -3.85 -9.61 -4.66
C GLY A 37 -2.49 -10.00 -4.09
N HIS A 38 -2.17 -11.30 -4.06
CA HIS A 38 -0.90 -11.79 -3.55
C HIS A 38 0.31 -11.28 -4.37
N ASN A 39 1.51 -11.38 -3.81
CA ASN A 39 2.72 -10.99 -4.51
C ASN A 39 2.95 -11.92 -5.72
N GLY A 40 3.27 -11.31 -6.87
CA GLY A 40 3.48 -12.03 -8.13
C GLY A 40 2.22 -12.36 -8.92
N CYS A 41 1.01 -11.99 -8.47
CA CYS A 41 -0.22 -12.23 -9.24
C CYS A 41 -0.41 -11.34 -10.48
N GLY A 42 0.46 -10.34 -10.67
CA GLY A 42 0.45 -9.50 -11.87
C GLY A 42 -0.17 -8.10 -11.71
N LYS A 43 -0.30 -7.56 -10.49
CA LYS A 43 -0.85 -6.21 -10.25
C LYS A 43 -0.11 -5.13 -11.04
N SER A 44 1.20 -5.04 -10.89
CA SER A 44 2.04 -4.07 -11.61
C SER A 44 2.02 -4.30 -13.12
N THR A 45 1.97 -5.57 -13.56
CA THR A 45 1.84 -5.94 -14.97
C THR A 45 0.50 -5.47 -15.54
N LEU A 46 -0.59 -5.60 -14.78
CA LEU A 46 -1.89 -5.07 -15.18
C LEU A 46 -1.83 -3.55 -15.37
N LEU A 47 -1.22 -2.80 -14.44
CA LEU A 47 -1.04 -1.36 -14.61
C LEU A 47 -0.20 -1.01 -15.84
N GLN A 48 0.86 -1.81 -16.16
CA GLN A 48 1.68 -1.63 -17.37
C GLN A 48 0.90 -1.91 -18.66
N VAL A 49 -0.04 -2.84 -18.62
CA VAL A 49 -0.93 -3.10 -19.78
C VAL A 49 -1.93 -1.95 -19.95
N LEU A 50 -2.44 -1.39 -18.83
CA LEU A 50 -3.40 -0.28 -18.89
C LEU A 50 -2.75 1.01 -19.40
N ASP A 51 -1.51 1.31 -19.02
CA ASP A 51 -0.77 2.50 -19.49
C ASP A 51 -0.14 2.33 -20.88
N GLY A 52 -0.22 1.12 -21.46
CA GLY A 52 0.30 0.80 -22.80
C GLY A 52 1.81 0.57 -22.84
N THR A 53 2.53 0.55 -21.69
CA THR A 53 3.97 0.22 -21.65
C THR A 53 4.23 -1.25 -21.92
N LEU A 54 3.25 -2.12 -21.66
CA LEU A 54 3.29 -3.54 -21.98
C LEU A 54 2.11 -3.91 -22.87
N ALA A 55 2.38 -4.50 -24.04
CA ALA A 55 1.32 -5.05 -24.89
C ALA A 55 0.79 -6.35 -24.29
N PRO A 56 -0.55 -6.56 -24.20
CA PRO A 56 -1.12 -7.83 -23.79
C PRO A 56 -0.84 -8.91 -24.84
N THR A 57 -0.78 -10.18 -24.45
CA THR A 57 -0.66 -11.32 -25.38
C THR A 57 -1.87 -11.44 -26.28
N SER A 58 -3.07 -11.18 -25.74
CA SER A 58 -4.31 -11.03 -26.51
C SER A 58 -5.30 -10.12 -25.77
N GLY A 59 -6.35 -9.68 -26.47
CA GLY A 59 -7.29 -8.68 -25.96
C GLY A 59 -6.86 -7.26 -26.30
N SER A 60 -7.59 -6.27 -25.78
CA SER A 60 -7.32 -4.85 -26.07
C SER A 60 -7.70 -3.95 -24.90
N VAL A 61 -6.97 -2.83 -24.79
CA VAL A 61 -7.31 -1.71 -23.92
C VAL A 61 -7.69 -0.52 -24.78
N SER A 62 -8.83 0.09 -24.52
CA SER A 62 -9.27 1.31 -25.20
C SER A 62 -9.46 2.43 -24.19
N LEU A 63 -8.78 3.55 -24.41
CA LEU A 63 -8.90 4.78 -23.66
C LEU A 63 -9.90 5.71 -24.34
N ALA A 64 -10.76 6.39 -23.58
CA ALA A 64 -11.65 7.40 -24.16
C ALA A 64 -10.82 8.54 -24.78
N GLY A 65 -11.22 9.03 -25.97
CA GLY A 65 -10.38 9.90 -26.78
C GLY A 65 -9.96 11.25 -26.16
N GLN A 66 -10.56 11.64 -25.04
CA GLN A 66 -10.20 12.86 -24.28
C GLN A 66 -9.64 12.55 -22.89
N CYS A 67 -9.47 11.26 -22.51
CA CYS A 67 -8.98 10.89 -21.21
C CYS A 67 -7.45 11.00 -21.17
N LEU A 68 -6.96 11.85 -20.29
CA LEU A 68 -5.54 11.93 -19.97
C LEU A 68 -5.25 10.97 -18.81
N MET A 69 -4.37 10.00 -19.06
CA MET A 69 -3.93 9.05 -18.05
C MET A 69 -2.48 9.31 -17.70
N ALA A 70 -2.15 9.23 -16.40
CA ALA A 70 -0.78 9.27 -15.92
C ALA A 70 -0.53 8.11 -14.95
N ARG A 71 0.68 7.55 -15.02
CA ARG A 71 1.18 6.59 -14.04
C ARG A 71 2.19 7.25 -13.14
N VAL A 72 2.08 7.00 -11.84
CA VAL A 72 3.10 7.37 -10.86
C VAL A 72 4.20 6.30 -10.88
N GLU A 73 5.41 6.72 -11.18
CA GLU A 73 6.58 5.85 -11.22
C GLU A 73 6.91 5.35 -9.80
N GLN A 74 7.40 4.11 -9.66
CA GLN A 74 7.83 3.57 -8.36
C GLN A 74 9.15 4.17 -7.89
N HIS A 75 10.06 4.45 -8.82
CA HIS A 75 11.39 4.98 -8.55
C HIS A 75 11.66 6.20 -9.40
N LEU A 76 12.45 7.11 -8.86
CA LEU A 76 12.93 8.26 -9.64
C LEU A 76 13.88 7.77 -10.73
N PRO A 77 13.61 8.08 -12.02
CA PRO A 77 14.49 7.74 -13.12
C PRO A 77 15.91 8.28 -12.88
N GLU A 78 16.92 7.49 -13.21
CA GLU A 78 18.32 7.87 -12.99
C GLU A 78 18.70 9.17 -13.70
N ALA A 79 18.14 9.41 -14.88
CA ALA A 79 18.35 10.62 -15.66
C ALA A 79 17.92 11.92 -14.92
N LEU A 80 17.03 11.81 -13.94
CA LEU A 80 16.54 12.96 -13.19
C LEU A 80 17.39 13.28 -11.95
N ARG A 81 18.30 12.40 -11.53
CA ARG A 81 19.06 12.54 -10.27
C ARG A 81 19.91 13.82 -10.19
N SER A 82 20.38 14.31 -11.33
CA SER A 82 21.19 15.54 -11.41
C SER A 82 20.38 16.81 -11.65
N GLN A 83 19.09 16.69 -11.90
CA GLN A 83 18.21 17.84 -12.16
C GLN A 83 17.65 18.43 -10.86
N SER A 84 17.23 19.70 -10.92
CA SER A 84 16.44 20.28 -9.82
C SER A 84 15.02 19.70 -9.82
N LEU A 85 14.34 19.80 -8.66
CA LEU A 85 12.95 19.32 -8.54
C LEU A 85 12.05 19.99 -9.58
N LEU A 86 12.21 21.30 -9.74
CA LEU A 86 11.43 22.08 -10.70
C LEU A 86 11.67 21.62 -12.14
N GLN A 87 12.92 21.41 -12.53
CA GLN A 87 13.27 20.88 -13.86
C GLN A 87 12.70 19.48 -14.08
N ALA A 88 12.80 18.62 -13.07
CA ALA A 88 12.29 17.26 -13.13
C ALA A 88 10.76 17.20 -13.39
N VAL A 89 9.99 18.17 -12.89
CA VAL A 89 8.55 18.29 -13.17
C VAL A 89 8.32 18.86 -14.56
N LEU A 90 9.05 19.91 -14.95
CA LEU A 90 8.89 20.59 -16.24
C LEU A 90 9.27 19.70 -17.44
N ASP A 91 10.17 18.74 -17.26
CA ASP A 91 10.59 17.81 -18.34
C ASP A 91 9.46 16.99 -18.93
N LEU A 92 8.36 16.79 -18.23
CA LEU A 92 7.16 16.12 -18.74
C LEU A 92 6.31 16.99 -19.68
N LEU A 93 6.61 18.28 -19.75
CA LEU A 93 5.95 19.21 -20.65
C LEU A 93 6.74 19.38 -21.95
N PRO A 94 6.07 19.66 -23.08
CA PRO A 94 6.73 20.07 -24.30
C PRO A 94 7.64 21.29 -24.07
N ALA A 95 8.76 21.34 -24.77
CA ALA A 95 9.79 22.36 -24.53
C ALA A 95 9.26 23.80 -24.67
N ASP A 96 8.34 24.02 -25.59
CA ASP A 96 7.66 25.29 -25.86
C ASP A 96 6.69 25.71 -24.74
N ALA A 97 6.14 24.74 -23.99
CA ALA A 97 5.20 25.00 -22.91
C ALA A 97 5.87 25.16 -21.52
N ARG A 98 7.14 24.80 -21.38
CA ARG A 98 7.83 24.75 -20.07
C ARG A 98 7.86 26.09 -19.35
N GLU A 99 8.23 27.15 -20.09
CA GLU A 99 8.31 28.50 -19.50
C GLU A 99 6.92 29.04 -19.16
N ALA A 100 5.95 28.85 -20.05
CA ALA A 100 4.57 29.29 -19.83
C ALA A 100 3.88 28.56 -18.67
N GLN A 101 4.27 27.33 -18.39
CA GLN A 101 3.66 26.50 -17.32
C GLN A 101 4.56 26.34 -16.09
N ARG A 102 5.66 27.09 -15.98
CA ARG A 102 6.55 27.08 -14.82
C ARG A 102 5.79 27.35 -13.51
N TRP A 103 4.91 28.33 -13.52
CA TRP A 103 4.07 28.66 -12.37
C TRP A 103 3.23 27.48 -11.88
N LEU A 104 2.74 26.64 -12.81
CA LEU A 104 1.95 25.44 -12.48
C LEU A 104 2.82 24.40 -11.77
N ALA A 105 4.05 24.18 -12.26
CA ALA A 105 5.00 23.26 -11.62
C ALA A 105 5.38 23.75 -10.22
N GLU A 106 5.68 25.06 -10.04
CA GLU A 106 5.97 25.68 -8.75
C GLU A 106 4.77 25.53 -7.79
N ARG A 107 3.55 25.79 -8.26
CA ARG A 107 2.32 25.61 -7.46
C ARG A 107 2.13 24.16 -7.04
N LEU A 108 2.30 23.19 -7.95
CA LEU A 108 2.19 21.76 -7.62
C LEU A 108 3.24 21.33 -6.60
N LEU A 109 4.50 21.75 -6.76
CA LEU A 109 5.56 21.46 -5.81
C LEU A 109 5.27 22.10 -4.44
N ALA A 110 4.75 23.33 -4.40
CA ALA A 110 4.32 23.97 -3.16
C ALA A 110 3.17 23.20 -2.47
N GLN A 111 2.18 22.74 -3.25
CA GLN A 111 1.11 21.87 -2.75
C GLN A 111 1.63 20.54 -2.21
N MET A 112 2.72 20.01 -2.76
CA MET A 112 3.42 18.84 -2.24
C MET A 112 4.28 19.13 -1.00
N GLY A 113 4.29 20.38 -0.52
CA GLY A 113 5.02 20.80 0.68
C GLY A 113 6.51 21.12 0.45
N PHE A 114 6.92 21.39 -0.79
CA PHE A 114 8.28 21.85 -1.09
C PHE A 114 8.36 23.38 -0.99
N THR A 115 9.37 23.86 -0.30
CA THR A 115 9.69 25.31 -0.26
C THR A 115 10.46 25.73 -1.52
N PRO A 116 10.41 26.99 -1.93
CA PRO A 116 11.15 27.47 -3.11
C PRO A 116 12.64 27.11 -3.09
N ALA A 117 13.28 27.18 -1.92
CA ALA A 117 14.69 26.81 -1.76
C ALA A 117 14.95 25.31 -2.04
N VAL A 118 14.00 24.43 -1.73
CA VAL A 118 14.10 22.98 -2.01
C VAL A 118 13.81 22.68 -3.47
N MET A 119 12.96 23.45 -4.15
CA MET A 119 12.62 23.25 -5.56
C MET A 119 13.84 23.38 -6.49
N GLU A 120 14.83 24.16 -6.09
CA GLU A 120 16.09 24.33 -6.83
C GLU A 120 17.17 23.30 -6.45
N GLN A 121 16.96 22.47 -5.42
CA GLN A 121 17.89 21.41 -5.04
C GLN A 121 17.85 20.25 -6.01
N GLN A 122 18.93 19.47 -6.06
CA GLN A 122 18.99 18.26 -6.87
C GLN A 122 18.11 17.17 -6.29
N THR A 123 17.44 16.42 -7.16
CA THR A 123 16.55 15.33 -6.76
C THR A 123 17.27 14.20 -6.01
N SER A 124 18.59 14.03 -6.22
CA SER A 124 19.42 13.05 -5.52
C SER A 124 19.53 13.28 -4.00
N THR A 125 19.21 14.48 -3.51
CA THR A 125 19.29 14.83 -2.09
C THR A 125 17.99 14.57 -1.32
N LEU A 126 16.94 14.16 -2.03
CA LEU A 126 15.60 13.96 -1.44
C LEU A 126 15.53 12.71 -0.57
N SER A 127 14.71 12.79 0.50
CA SER A 127 14.29 11.62 1.24
C SER A 127 13.27 10.78 0.44
N GLY A 128 13.06 9.50 0.82
CA GLY A 128 12.09 8.62 0.15
C GLY A 128 10.68 9.23 0.07
N GLY A 129 10.18 9.83 1.15
CA GLY A 129 8.88 10.51 1.14
C GLY A 129 8.83 11.74 0.24
N GLN A 130 9.94 12.48 0.13
CA GLN A 130 10.05 13.61 -0.80
C GLN A 130 10.09 13.10 -2.26
N HIS A 131 10.75 11.97 -2.54
CA HIS A 131 10.70 11.34 -3.86
C HIS A 131 9.27 11.02 -4.29
N THR A 132 8.47 10.38 -3.44
CA THR A 132 7.07 10.05 -3.77
C THR A 132 6.26 11.31 -4.05
N ARG A 133 6.44 12.38 -3.28
CA ARG A 133 5.76 13.67 -3.52
C ARG A 133 6.18 14.29 -4.85
N LEU A 134 7.47 14.22 -5.20
CA LEU A 134 7.97 14.67 -6.50
C LEU A 134 7.37 13.86 -7.66
N LEU A 135 7.32 12.52 -7.54
CA LEU A 135 6.73 11.66 -8.56
C LEU A 135 5.24 11.92 -8.75
N LEU A 136 4.51 12.20 -7.66
CA LEU A 136 3.11 12.65 -7.74
C LEU A 136 2.99 14.00 -8.45
N ALA A 137 3.82 15.00 -8.12
CA ALA A 137 3.81 16.30 -8.82
C ALA A 137 4.07 16.12 -10.32
N ARG A 138 5.01 15.24 -10.68
CA ARG A 138 5.30 14.87 -12.08
C ARG A 138 4.10 14.27 -12.79
N ALA A 139 3.41 13.33 -12.15
CA ALA A 139 2.21 12.72 -12.73
C ALA A 139 1.08 13.74 -12.93
N LEU A 140 0.96 14.71 -12.03
CA LEU A 140 -0.14 15.68 -12.00
C LEU A 140 0.06 16.89 -12.93
N ILE A 141 1.27 17.17 -13.39
CA ILE A 141 1.55 18.37 -14.21
C ILE A 141 0.70 18.43 -15.49
N ARG A 142 0.32 17.28 -16.01
CA ARG A 142 -0.55 17.15 -17.20
C ARG A 142 -2.04 17.13 -16.87
N GLN A 143 -2.43 17.31 -15.62
CA GLN A 143 -3.81 17.30 -15.14
C GLN A 143 -4.59 16.04 -15.59
N PRO A 144 -4.14 14.82 -15.23
CA PRO A 144 -4.76 13.60 -15.71
C PRO A 144 -6.17 13.39 -15.12
N ASP A 145 -7.05 12.77 -15.92
CA ASP A 145 -8.37 12.30 -15.49
C ASP A 145 -8.29 10.97 -14.72
N LEU A 146 -7.25 10.16 -15.04
CA LEU A 146 -7.02 8.84 -14.47
C LEU A 146 -5.57 8.72 -14.00
N LEU A 147 -5.36 8.39 -12.72
CA LEU A 147 -4.06 8.08 -12.14
C LEU A 147 -3.91 6.56 -11.93
N LEU A 148 -2.77 6.02 -12.32
CA LEU A 148 -2.33 4.68 -11.98
C LEU A 148 -1.22 4.77 -10.93
N LEU A 149 -1.45 4.21 -9.76
CA LEU A 149 -0.58 4.29 -8.60
C LEU A 149 -0.12 2.88 -8.21
N ASP A 150 1.18 2.61 -8.34
CA ASP A 150 1.77 1.31 -8.04
C ASP A 150 2.57 1.39 -6.74
N GLU A 151 1.96 0.95 -5.65
CA GLU A 151 2.54 0.93 -4.31
C GLU A 151 3.20 2.26 -3.84
N PRO A 152 2.52 3.40 -3.98
CA PRO A 152 3.11 4.71 -3.66
C PRO A 152 3.38 4.90 -2.17
N GLY A 153 2.81 4.04 -1.31
CA GLY A 153 3.02 4.03 0.14
C GLY A 153 4.26 3.27 0.61
N ASN A 154 4.92 2.50 -0.27
CA ASN A 154 6.07 1.70 0.13
C ASN A 154 7.24 2.57 0.61
N HIS A 155 7.84 2.17 1.72
CA HIS A 155 8.97 2.87 2.35
C HIS A 155 8.66 4.30 2.84
N LEU A 156 7.40 4.72 2.84
CA LEU A 156 7.00 5.99 3.43
C LEU A 156 6.93 5.88 4.96
N ASP A 157 7.33 6.95 5.63
CA ASP A 157 7.05 7.07 7.05
C ASP A 157 5.57 7.41 7.28
N LEU A 158 5.10 7.15 8.48
CA LEU A 158 3.70 7.33 8.83
C LEU A 158 3.17 8.76 8.55
N PRO A 159 3.90 9.84 8.86
CA PRO A 159 3.49 11.19 8.48
C PRO A 159 3.28 11.37 6.97
N THR A 160 4.19 10.86 6.15
CA THR A 160 4.07 10.96 4.68
C THR A 160 2.92 10.10 4.15
N LEU A 161 2.67 8.94 4.77
CA LEU A 161 1.54 8.07 4.43
C LEU A 161 0.18 8.75 4.72
N LEU A 162 0.06 9.40 5.89
CA LEU A 162 -1.13 10.19 6.25
C LEU A 162 -1.33 11.39 5.32
N TRP A 163 -0.23 12.02 4.90
CA TRP A 163 -0.29 13.06 3.87
C TRP A 163 -0.80 12.51 2.52
N LEU A 164 -0.31 11.34 2.07
CA LEU A 164 -0.75 10.70 0.83
C LEU A 164 -2.24 10.36 0.89
N GLU A 165 -2.70 9.85 2.03
CA GLU A 165 -4.12 9.55 2.27
C GLU A 165 -4.98 10.81 2.13
N SER A 166 -4.61 11.90 2.82
CA SER A 166 -5.31 13.18 2.73
C SER A 166 -5.31 13.75 1.31
N PHE A 167 -4.20 13.63 0.60
CA PHE A 167 -4.09 14.04 -0.79
C PHE A 167 -5.06 13.26 -1.69
N LEU A 168 -5.08 11.92 -1.61
CA LEU A 168 -5.96 11.07 -2.43
C LEU A 168 -7.44 11.26 -2.10
N GLN A 169 -7.79 11.55 -0.84
CA GLN A 169 -9.16 11.88 -0.43
C GLN A 169 -9.67 13.17 -1.08
N THR A 170 -8.82 14.18 -1.17
CA THR A 170 -9.17 15.49 -1.73
C THR A 170 -9.09 15.56 -3.24
N TRP A 171 -8.34 14.65 -3.87
CA TRP A 171 -8.19 14.64 -5.32
C TRP A 171 -9.47 14.23 -6.05
N GLN A 172 -9.88 15.01 -7.08
CA GLN A 172 -11.18 14.86 -7.74
C GLN A 172 -11.20 13.88 -8.93
N GLY A 173 -10.03 13.43 -9.40
CA GLY A 173 -9.92 12.49 -10.52
C GLY A 173 -10.20 11.03 -10.13
N SER A 174 -10.15 10.16 -11.13
CA SER A 174 -10.28 8.71 -10.95
C SER A 174 -8.91 8.07 -10.79
N PHE A 175 -8.79 7.00 -10.02
CA PHE A 175 -7.52 6.30 -9.88
C PHE A 175 -7.66 4.79 -9.68
N VAL A 176 -6.60 4.08 -10.06
CA VAL A 176 -6.35 2.69 -9.65
C VAL A 176 -5.12 2.68 -8.75
N LEU A 177 -5.30 2.25 -7.52
CA LEU A 177 -4.27 2.22 -6.49
C LEU A 177 -3.93 0.78 -6.13
N VAL A 178 -2.69 0.37 -6.39
CA VAL A 178 -2.11 -0.85 -5.82
C VAL A 178 -1.49 -0.48 -4.47
N SER A 179 -1.91 -1.14 -3.42
CA SER A 179 -1.32 -0.97 -2.09
C SER A 179 -1.49 -2.23 -1.24
N HIS A 180 -0.58 -2.43 -0.31
CA HIS A 180 -0.67 -3.43 0.76
C HIS A 180 -1.08 -2.83 2.11
N ASP A 181 -1.50 -1.57 2.14
CA ASP A 181 -2.06 -0.89 3.32
C ASP A 181 -3.59 -0.87 3.25
N ASN A 182 -4.24 -1.73 4.04
CA ASN A 182 -5.70 -1.79 4.11
C ASN A 182 -6.33 -0.48 4.57
N ALA A 183 -5.72 0.19 5.55
CA ALA A 183 -6.25 1.43 6.09
C ALA A 183 -6.25 2.56 5.05
N LEU A 184 -5.17 2.66 4.26
CA LEU A 184 -5.11 3.59 3.12
C LEU A 184 -6.19 3.26 2.09
N LEU A 185 -6.30 1.98 1.67
CA LEU A 185 -7.28 1.58 0.67
C LEU A 185 -8.72 1.84 1.13
N ASP A 186 -9.06 1.48 2.37
CA ASP A 186 -10.41 1.71 2.91
C ASP A 186 -10.76 3.21 3.04
N ALA A 187 -9.75 4.05 3.30
CA ALA A 187 -9.94 5.49 3.43
C ALA A 187 -10.13 6.22 2.10
N VAL A 188 -9.53 5.72 0.99
CA VAL A 188 -9.47 6.48 -0.27
C VAL A 188 -10.20 5.83 -1.44
N THR A 189 -10.59 4.53 -1.35
CA THR A 189 -11.23 3.80 -2.46
C THR A 189 -12.73 3.60 -2.25
N ASN A 190 -13.49 3.55 -3.35
CA ASN A 190 -14.93 3.26 -3.35
C ASN A 190 -15.27 1.90 -3.98
N ALA A 191 -14.30 1.26 -4.60
CA ALA A 191 -14.42 -0.07 -5.19
C ALA A 191 -13.09 -0.82 -5.07
N SER A 192 -13.15 -2.14 -5.11
CA SER A 192 -11.97 -3.00 -4.97
C SER A 192 -11.93 -4.05 -6.08
N TRP A 193 -10.76 -4.22 -6.66
CA TRP A 193 -10.43 -5.29 -7.58
C TRP A 193 -9.48 -6.27 -6.90
N ILE A 194 -9.88 -7.53 -6.85
CA ILE A 194 -9.07 -8.61 -6.26
C ILE A 194 -8.58 -9.51 -7.39
N LEU A 195 -7.27 -9.46 -7.66
CA LEU A 195 -6.62 -10.30 -8.67
C LEU A 195 -6.16 -11.59 -8.02
N ARG A 196 -6.83 -12.71 -8.32
CA ARG A 196 -6.58 -14.03 -7.76
C ARG A 196 -6.92 -15.12 -8.78
N ASP A 197 -6.17 -16.22 -8.76
CA ASP A 197 -6.39 -17.39 -9.63
C ASP A 197 -6.53 -16.99 -11.12
N GLN A 198 -5.66 -16.04 -11.57
CA GLN A 198 -5.62 -15.49 -12.94
C GLN A 198 -6.91 -14.74 -13.36
N THR A 199 -7.81 -14.47 -12.42
CA THR A 199 -9.09 -13.77 -12.64
C THR A 199 -9.18 -12.50 -11.81
N LEU A 200 -10.05 -11.58 -12.21
CA LEU A 200 -10.31 -10.31 -11.54
C LEU A 200 -11.72 -10.33 -10.91
N HIS A 201 -11.78 -10.31 -9.59
CA HIS A 201 -13.01 -10.14 -8.84
C HIS A 201 -13.25 -8.68 -8.55
N SER A 202 -14.36 -8.11 -9.02
CA SER A 202 -14.70 -6.69 -8.85
C SER A 202 -15.81 -6.54 -7.82
N PHE A 203 -15.59 -5.68 -6.82
CA PHE A 203 -16.54 -5.36 -5.76
C PHE A 203 -16.72 -3.84 -5.67
N ALA A 204 -17.96 -3.37 -5.63
CA ALA A 204 -18.30 -1.97 -5.34
C ALA A 204 -18.29 -1.73 -3.82
N LEU A 205 -17.20 -2.13 -3.16
CA LEU A 205 -17.00 -2.10 -1.72
C LEU A 205 -15.56 -1.66 -1.41
N PRO A 206 -15.31 -1.02 -0.25
CA PRO A 206 -13.96 -0.81 0.27
C PRO A 206 -13.19 -2.14 0.43
N CYS A 207 -11.86 -2.06 0.51
CA CYS A 207 -10.96 -3.20 0.48
C CYS A 207 -11.28 -4.27 1.55
N SER A 208 -11.45 -3.87 2.79
CA SER A 208 -11.74 -4.80 3.90
C SER A 208 -13.06 -5.54 3.71
N ALA A 209 -14.12 -4.83 3.31
CA ALA A 209 -15.42 -5.43 3.04
C ALA A 209 -15.39 -6.33 1.79
N ALA A 210 -14.66 -5.95 0.74
CA ALA A 210 -14.50 -6.75 -0.47
C ALA A 210 -13.78 -8.09 -0.18
N ARG A 211 -12.75 -8.06 0.67
CA ARG A 211 -12.04 -9.27 1.11
C ARG A 211 -12.94 -10.19 1.93
N GLN A 212 -13.73 -9.63 2.83
CA GLN A 212 -14.70 -10.41 3.59
C GLN A 212 -15.75 -11.05 2.67
N ALA A 213 -16.31 -10.30 1.72
CA ALA A 213 -17.26 -10.82 0.74
C ALA A 213 -16.65 -11.95 -0.10
N LEU A 214 -15.38 -11.83 -0.51
CA LEU A 214 -14.68 -12.89 -1.23
C LEU A 214 -14.48 -14.13 -0.36
N GLN A 215 -14.12 -13.96 0.91
CA GLN A 215 -13.99 -15.08 1.85
C GLN A 215 -15.32 -15.82 2.06
N GLU A 216 -16.44 -15.10 2.21
CA GLU A 216 -17.77 -15.69 2.31
C GLU A 216 -18.15 -16.49 1.04
N GLN A 217 -17.77 -15.99 -0.15
CA GLN A 217 -17.92 -16.71 -1.41
C GLN A 217 -17.09 -18.00 -1.42
N ASP A 218 -15.84 -17.95 -0.97
CA ASP A 218 -14.95 -19.13 -0.88
C ASP A 218 -15.50 -20.19 0.09
N GLU A 219 -15.97 -19.77 1.26
CA GLU A 219 -16.59 -20.68 2.24
C GLU A 219 -17.84 -21.35 1.66
N SER A 220 -18.67 -20.59 0.95
CA SER A 220 -19.84 -21.11 0.26
C SER A 220 -19.46 -22.08 -0.86
N ALA A 221 -18.43 -21.78 -1.65
CA ALA A 221 -17.89 -22.64 -2.68
C ALA A 221 -17.31 -23.94 -2.08
N ALA A 222 -16.60 -23.87 -0.97
CA ALA A 222 -16.05 -25.02 -0.27
C ALA A 222 -17.16 -25.95 0.27
N LEU A 223 -18.25 -25.38 0.79
CA LEU A 223 -19.42 -26.18 1.23
C LEU A 223 -20.10 -26.87 0.04
N ARG A 224 -20.28 -26.17 -1.10
CA ARG A 224 -20.84 -26.76 -2.33
C ARG A 224 -19.96 -27.89 -2.85
N HIS A 225 -18.66 -27.63 -3.01
CA HIS A 225 -17.68 -28.63 -3.45
C HIS A 225 -17.73 -29.91 -2.57
N LYS A 226 -17.81 -29.73 -1.24
CA LYS A 226 -17.91 -30.86 -0.30
C LYS A 226 -19.22 -31.66 -0.47
N ALA A 227 -20.32 -30.99 -0.77
CA ALA A 227 -21.59 -31.64 -1.06
C ALA A 227 -21.55 -32.39 -2.39
N GLU A 228 -21.04 -31.77 -3.44
CA GLU A 228 -20.83 -32.36 -4.77
C GLU A 228 -19.88 -33.55 -4.71
N GLN A 229 -18.77 -33.44 -3.97
CA GLN A 229 -17.83 -34.54 -3.78
C GLN A 229 -18.50 -35.76 -3.10
N LYS A 230 -19.34 -35.55 -2.08
CA LYS A 230 -20.11 -36.64 -1.45
C LYS A 230 -21.08 -37.33 -2.43
N GLU A 231 -21.71 -36.55 -3.32
CA GLU A 231 -22.61 -37.10 -4.34
C GLU A 231 -21.81 -37.90 -5.39
N ILE A 232 -20.67 -37.39 -5.85
CA ILE A 232 -19.74 -38.07 -6.75
C ILE A 232 -19.31 -39.41 -6.13
N ASP A 233 -18.91 -39.42 -4.86
CA ASP A 233 -18.47 -40.60 -4.14
C ASP A 233 -19.61 -41.62 -4.02
N ARG A 234 -20.85 -41.17 -3.73
CA ARG A 234 -22.04 -42.02 -3.64
C ARG A 234 -22.35 -42.70 -4.98
N VAL A 235 -22.39 -41.90 -6.07
CA VAL A 235 -22.68 -42.44 -7.41
C VAL A 235 -21.57 -43.39 -7.89
N SER A 236 -20.30 -43.02 -7.63
CA SER A 236 -19.13 -43.83 -7.97
C SER A 236 -19.14 -45.18 -7.23
N ALA A 237 -19.44 -45.17 -5.92
CA ALA A 237 -19.57 -46.41 -5.15
C ALA A 237 -20.69 -47.32 -5.67
N SER A 238 -21.81 -46.72 -6.09
CA SER A 238 -22.93 -47.46 -6.70
C SER A 238 -22.58 -48.03 -8.07
N ALA A 239 -21.89 -47.24 -8.91
CA ALA A 239 -21.39 -47.67 -10.23
C ALA A 239 -20.44 -48.88 -10.08
N ARG A 240 -19.47 -48.79 -9.15
CA ARG A 240 -18.53 -49.91 -8.87
C ARG A 240 -19.24 -51.16 -8.40
N ARG A 241 -20.24 -51.06 -7.51
CA ARG A 241 -21.04 -52.22 -7.06
C ARG A 241 -21.80 -52.86 -8.20
N LEU A 242 -22.50 -52.09 -9.04
CA LEU A 242 -23.22 -52.57 -10.21
C LEU A 242 -22.28 -53.20 -11.24
N ALA A 243 -21.12 -52.64 -11.49
CA ALA A 243 -20.10 -53.20 -12.37
C ALA A 243 -19.58 -54.56 -11.87
N THR A 244 -19.35 -54.68 -10.55
CA THR A 244 -18.93 -55.93 -9.93
C THR A 244 -20.04 -56.99 -10.05
N TRP A 245 -21.29 -56.66 -9.72
CA TRP A 245 -22.42 -57.59 -9.84
C TRP A 245 -22.72 -57.99 -11.28
N GLY A 246 -22.66 -57.03 -12.24
CA GLY A 246 -22.80 -57.34 -13.67
C GLY A 246 -21.79 -58.36 -14.15
N ARG A 247 -20.53 -58.26 -13.66
CA ARG A 247 -19.46 -59.23 -13.99
C ARG A 247 -19.62 -60.56 -13.30
N VAL A 248 -20.04 -60.60 -12.00
CA VAL A 248 -20.19 -61.82 -11.21
C VAL A 248 -21.40 -62.64 -11.65
N TYR A 249 -22.50 -61.97 -12.03
CA TYR A 249 -23.75 -62.61 -12.43
C TYR A 249 -23.97 -62.62 -13.95
N ASP A 250 -22.99 -62.31 -14.76
CA ASP A 250 -23.05 -62.23 -16.23
C ASP A 250 -24.28 -61.50 -16.75
N ASN A 251 -24.57 -60.35 -16.11
CA ASN A 251 -25.78 -59.58 -16.39
C ASN A 251 -25.47 -58.30 -17.15
N GLU A 252 -25.77 -58.28 -18.44
CA GLU A 252 -25.50 -57.14 -19.33
C GLU A 252 -26.26 -55.87 -18.94
N ASP A 253 -27.47 -55.96 -18.37
CA ASP A 253 -28.25 -54.80 -17.96
C ASP A 253 -27.62 -54.08 -16.77
N LEU A 254 -27.03 -54.81 -15.81
CA LEU A 254 -26.28 -54.24 -14.70
C LEU A 254 -24.98 -53.57 -15.20
N ALA A 255 -24.31 -54.22 -16.15
CA ALA A 255 -23.11 -53.64 -16.76
C ALA A 255 -23.42 -52.32 -17.54
N ARG A 256 -24.54 -52.27 -18.26
CA ARG A 256 -25.02 -51.09 -18.97
C ARG A 256 -25.35 -49.95 -17.99
N LYS A 257 -26.06 -50.23 -16.90
CA LYS A 257 -26.37 -49.25 -15.85
C LYS A 257 -25.09 -48.74 -15.16
N ALA A 258 -24.11 -49.60 -14.87
CA ALA A 258 -22.82 -49.18 -14.31
C ALA A 258 -22.12 -48.20 -15.24
N LYS A 259 -22.04 -48.48 -16.55
CA LYS A 259 -21.43 -47.59 -17.54
C LYS A 259 -22.16 -46.24 -17.66
N GLN A 260 -23.48 -46.24 -17.49
CA GLN A 260 -24.28 -45.00 -17.50
C GLN A 260 -23.99 -44.16 -16.24
N MET A 261 -23.85 -44.79 -15.06
CA MET A 261 -23.47 -44.10 -13.84
C MET A 261 -22.02 -43.58 -13.88
N GLU A 262 -21.09 -44.32 -14.52
CA GLU A 262 -19.71 -43.81 -14.75
C GLU A 262 -19.70 -42.55 -15.61
N LYS A 263 -20.53 -42.49 -16.67
CA LYS A 263 -20.68 -41.26 -17.47
C LYS A 263 -21.25 -40.11 -16.64
N GLN A 264 -22.22 -40.42 -15.74
CA GLN A 264 -22.76 -39.42 -14.82
C GLN A 264 -21.69 -38.91 -13.85
N VAL A 265 -20.82 -39.78 -13.30
CA VAL A 265 -19.68 -39.40 -12.45
C VAL A 265 -18.71 -38.51 -13.20
N ALA A 266 -18.39 -38.83 -14.46
CA ALA A 266 -17.51 -37.97 -15.28
C ALA A 266 -18.12 -36.57 -15.43
N ARG A 267 -19.40 -36.48 -15.78
CA ARG A 267 -20.11 -35.20 -15.92
C ARG A 267 -20.13 -34.39 -14.60
N LEU A 268 -20.44 -35.05 -13.47
CA LEU A 268 -20.45 -34.40 -12.15
C LEU A 268 -19.06 -33.88 -11.75
N LYS A 269 -17.99 -34.57 -12.15
CA LYS A 269 -16.61 -34.09 -11.93
C LYS A 269 -16.26 -32.88 -12.80
N ASP A 270 -16.71 -32.85 -14.05
CA ASP A 270 -16.52 -31.73 -14.95
C ASP A 270 -17.31 -30.49 -14.52
N GLU A 271 -18.47 -30.67 -13.88
CA GLU A 271 -19.34 -29.62 -13.36
C GLU A 271 -19.00 -29.25 -11.89
N GLN A 272 -18.03 -29.91 -11.25
CA GLN A 272 -17.68 -29.69 -9.85
C GLN A 272 -17.13 -28.28 -9.63
N THR A 273 -17.56 -27.62 -8.56
CA THR A 273 -17.10 -26.29 -8.16
C THR A 273 -15.59 -26.28 -7.96
N GLU A 274 -14.88 -25.43 -8.69
CA GLU A 274 -13.45 -25.23 -8.50
C GLU A 274 -13.20 -24.51 -7.17
N LEU A 275 -12.24 -25.01 -6.41
CA LEU A 275 -11.80 -24.37 -5.18
C LEU A 275 -10.61 -23.46 -5.46
N SER A 276 -10.63 -22.28 -4.87
CA SER A 276 -9.46 -21.42 -4.83
C SER A 276 -8.31 -22.11 -4.10
N ILE A 277 -7.11 -21.97 -4.64
CA ILE A 277 -5.89 -22.42 -4.00
C ILE A 277 -5.57 -21.36 -2.93
N GLY A 278 -5.88 -21.66 -1.66
CA GLY A 278 -5.59 -20.77 -0.54
C GLY A 278 -4.09 -20.44 -0.43
N PRO A 279 -3.69 -19.53 0.47
CA PRO A 279 -2.30 -19.14 0.62
C PRO A 279 -1.41 -20.36 0.86
N PRO A 280 -0.25 -20.44 0.20
CA PRO A 280 0.58 -21.65 0.17
C PRO A 280 1.22 -22.00 1.52
N TRP A 281 1.10 -21.13 2.54
CA TRP A 281 1.69 -21.34 3.85
C TRP A 281 1.02 -20.49 4.92
N ARG A 282 1.20 -20.88 6.19
CA ARG A 282 0.81 -20.07 7.35
C ARG A 282 2.05 -19.61 8.10
N LEU A 283 2.11 -18.33 8.42
CA LEU A 283 3.15 -17.78 9.28
C LEU A 283 2.88 -18.25 10.71
N VAL A 284 3.89 -18.87 11.34
CA VAL A 284 3.85 -19.27 12.75
C VAL A 284 5.16 -18.80 13.38
N LEU A 285 5.08 -18.05 14.49
CA LEU A 285 6.23 -17.70 15.32
C LEU A 285 6.05 -18.36 16.69
N GLN A 286 6.99 -19.20 17.05
CA GLN A 286 7.05 -19.78 18.37
C GLN A 286 8.11 -19.08 19.20
N GLY A 287 7.84 -18.86 20.48
CA GLY A 287 8.77 -18.23 21.40
C GLY A 287 8.59 -18.78 22.80
N ASP A 288 9.51 -18.42 23.69
CA ASP A 288 9.47 -18.81 25.09
C ASP A 288 9.25 -17.57 25.97
N ALA A 289 8.29 -17.66 26.89
CA ALA A 289 8.14 -16.65 27.93
C ALA A 289 9.30 -16.77 28.92
N LEU A 290 9.98 -15.67 29.16
CA LEU A 290 10.94 -15.61 30.26
C LEU A 290 10.21 -15.05 31.50
N PRO A 291 10.01 -15.83 32.56
CA PRO A 291 9.33 -15.35 33.76
C PRO A 291 10.25 -14.39 34.53
N ALA A 292 10.30 -13.15 34.06
CA ALA A 292 11.09 -12.09 34.64
C ALA A 292 10.35 -10.78 34.56
N ASP A 293 10.46 -9.95 35.59
CA ASP A 293 9.85 -8.61 35.63
C ASP A 293 10.40 -7.67 34.54
N ARG A 294 11.61 -7.97 34.03
CA ARG A 294 12.30 -7.13 33.05
C ARG A 294 13.13 -7.99 32.12
N LEU A 295 12.90 -7.84 30.84
CA LEU A 295 13.75 -8.36 29.76
C LEU A 295 14.89 -7.39 29.45
N LEU A 296 14.55 -6.09 29.33
CA LEU A 296 15.50 -5.01 29.16
C LEU A 296 15.03 -3.74 29.89
N GLU A 297 15.97 -2.90 30.28
CA GLU A 297 15.74 -1.56 30.81
C GLU A 297 16.77 -0.61 30.20
N MET A 298 16.27 0.51 29.68
CA MET A 298 17.07 1.63 29.15
C MET A 298 16.89 2.83 30.07
N ASP A 299 17.97 3.53 30.36
CA ASP A 299 17.97 4.78 31.13
C ASP A 299 18.97 5.74 30.50
N ARG A 300 18.47 6.80 29.83
CA ARG A 300 19.26 7.84 29.18
C ARG A 300 20.31 7.29 28.21
N LEU A 301 19.95 6.26 27.45
CA LEU A 301 20.83 5.64 26.48
C LEU A 301 20.96 6.54 25.24
N PRO A 302 22.17 7.01 24.88
CA PRO A 302 22.39 7.76 23.64
C PRO A 302 22.36 6.81 22.45
N VAL A 303 21.57 7.13 21.43
CA VAL A 303 21.44 6.36 20.20
C VAL A 303 22.07 7.13 19.06
N ALA A 304 23.14 6.59 18.47
CA ALA A 304 23.84 7.15 17.32
C ALA A 304 23.61 6.28 16.07
N PRO A 305 23.73 6.83 14.85
CA PRO A 305 23.55 6.08 13.61
C PRO A 305 24.69 5.07 13.37
N ALA A 306 25.90 5.37 13.87
CA ALA A 306 27.06 4.49 13.87
C ALA A 306 28.01 4.88 15.01
N PRO A 307 28.91 3.95 15.44
CA PRO A 307 29.91 4.25 16.47
C PRO A 307 30.74 5.49 16.10
N GLY A 308 30.89 6.41 17.05
CA GLY A 308 31.68 7.64 16.88
C GLY A 308 30.96 8.82 16.22
N LEU A 309 29.72 8.64 15.78
CA LEU A 309 28.89 9.75 15.28
C LEU A 309 28.05 10.37 16.43
N PRO A 310 27.59 11.62 16.26
CA PRO A 310 26.75 12.26 17.28
C PRO A 310 25.44 11.47 17.48
N ALA A 311 24.92 11.48 18.70
CA ALA A 311 23.67 10.85 19.03
C ALA A 311 22.51 11.55 18.31
N LEU A 312 21.62 10.76 17.70
CA LEU A 312 20.38 11.22 17.08
C LEU A 312 19.37 11.64 18.17
N PHE A 313 19.30 10.86 19.24
CA PHE A 313 18.47 11.15 20.39
C PHE A 313 18.98 10.38 21.61
N THR A 314 18.41 10.68 22.77
CA THR A 314 18.65 9.95 24.01
C THR A 314 17.33 9.32 24.49
N THR A 315 17.36 8.07 24.94
CA THR A 315 16.16 7.43 25.50
C THR A 315 15.82 8.06 26.86
N GLY A 316 14.53 8.07 27.19
CA GLY A 316 14.10 8.21 28.58
C GLY A 316 14.32 6.90 29.35
N VAL A 317 13.61 6.74 30.48
CA VAL A 317 13.51 5.47 31.18
C VAL A 317 12.47 4.62 30.47
N ALA A 318 12.90 3.52 29.84
CA ALA A 318 12.03 2.60 29.14
C ALA A 318 12.30 1.15 29.56
N ARG A 319 11.25 0.37 29.77
CA ARG A 319 11.32 -1.01 30.27
C ARG A 319 10.48 -1.93 29.41
N LEU A 320 10.99 -3.14 29.17
CA LEU A 320 10.29 -4.20 28.44
C LEU A 320 10.17 -5.44 29.30
N ARG A 321 8.98 -6.06 29.31
CA ARG A 321 8.66 -7.30 30.02
C ARG A 321 8.27 -8.39 29.03
N SER A 322 8.22 -9.64 29.48
CA SER A 322 7.59 -10.72 28.71
C SER A 322 6.12 -10.41 28.50
N GLY A 323 5.63 -10.62 27.27
CA GLY A 323 4.27 -10.27 26.86
C GLY A 323 4.08 -8.82 26.43
N ASP A 324 5.06 -7.93 26.62
CA ASP A 324 5.03 -6.58 26.06
C ASP A 324 5.29 -6.64 24.55
N ARG A 325 4.44 -5.99 23.80
CA ARG A 325 4.58 -5.78 22.34
C ARG A 325 4.61 -4.30 22.08
N VAL A 326 5.82 -3.77 21.92
CA VAL A 326 6.06 -2.33 21.81
C VAL A 326 6.28 -1.96 20.36
N ALA A 327 5.46 -1.05 19.83
CA ALA A 327 5.70 -0.42 18.54
C ALA A 327 6.60 0.81 18.71
N ILE A 328 7.69 0.88 17.95
CA ILE A 328 8.60 2.03 17.89
C ILE A 328 8.24 2.83 16.64
N MET A 329 7.73 4.04 16.83
CA MET A 329 7.25 4.93 15.78
C MET A 329 8.06 6.21 15.71
N GLY A 330 7.99 6.92 14.59
CA GLY A 330 8.68 8.18 14.36
C GLY A 330 9.05 8.37 12.89
N ARG A 331 9.58 9.53 12.54
CA ARG A 331 9.96 9.88 11.16
C ARG A 331 11.10 8.98 10.65
N ASN A 332 11.21 8.87 9.31
CA ASN A 332 12.36 8.22 8.69
C ASN A 332 13.64 9.01 9.02
N GLY A 333 14.74 8.26 9.28
CA GLY A 333 15.98 8.86 9.76
C GLY A 333 16.00 9.23 11.25
N GLY A 334 14.89 9.09 11.99
CA GLY A 334 14.81 9.41 13.42
C GLY A 334 15.57 8.44 14.36
N GLY A 335 16.19 7.37 13.82
CA GLY A 335 17.03 6.45 14.63
C GLY A 335 16.31 5.19 15.12
N LYS A 336 15.12 4.87 14.62
CA LYS A 336 14.37 3.63 14.98
C LYS A 336 15.21 2.37 14.78
N SER A 337 15.68 2.14 13.57
CA SER A 337 16.55 1.00 13.22
C SER A 337 17.91 1.06 13.93
N SER A 338 18.43 2.28 14.18
CA SER A 338 19.68 2.46 14.95
C SER A 338 19.53 1.98 16.40
N LEU A 339 18.36 2.24 17.02
CA LEU A 339 18.05 1.71 18.35
C LEU A 339 18.02 0.19 18.34
N LEU A 340 17.31 -0.45 17.40
CA LEU A 340 17.24 -1.92 17.34
C LEU A 340 18.62 -2.54 17.07
N ARG A 341 19.44 -1.96 16.19
CA ARG A 341 20.80 -2.43 15.95
C ARG A 341 21.70 -2.29 17.17
N LEU A 342 21.62 -1.16 17.88
CA LEU A 342 22.36 -0.95 19.12
C LEU A 342 22.00 -2.01 20.15
N LEU A 343 20.71 -2.27 20.37
CA LEU A 343 20.25 -3.31 21.29
C LEU A 343 20.73 -4.69 20.85
N TRP A 344 20.60 -5.04 19.57
CA TRP A 344 21.07 -6.30 19.02
C TRP A 344 22.58 -6.51 19.20
N GLN A 345 23.38 -5.49 18.91
CA GLN A 345 24.83 -5.54 19.12
C GLN A 345 25.18 -5.79 20.58
N GLN A 346 24.54 -5.05 21.50
CA GLN A 346 24.79 -5.19 22.94
C GLN A 346 24.30 -6.53 23.54
N MET A 347 23.29 -7.15 22.94
CA MET A 347 22.83 -8.49 23.34
C MET A 347 23.80 -9.60 22.91
N ASN A 348 24.63 -9.35 21.91
CA ASN A 348 25.64 -10.28 21.42
C ASN A 348 27.06 -9.96 21.94
N ASP A 349 27.30 -8.73 22.41
CA ASP A 349 28.56 -8.30 23.00
C ASP A 349 28.51 -8.37 24.52
N ALA A 350 29.57 -8.92 25.14
CA ALA A 350 29.70 -9.00 26.59
C ALA A 350 30.05 -7.66 27.28
N SER A 351 30.24 -6.58 26.51
CA SER A 351 30.65 -5.28 27.04
C SER A 351 29.43 -4.51 27.59
N PRO A 352 29.41 -4.17 28.90
CA PRO A 352 28.27 -3.45 29.46
C PRO A 352 28.19 -2.02 28.90
N LEU A 353 27.03 -1.63 28.37
CA LEU A 353 26.76 -0.27 27.92
C LEU A 353 26.08 0.51 29.06
N PRO A 354 26.64 1.67 29.50
CA PRO A 354 25.99 2.50 30.51
C PRO A 354 24.56 2.89 30.06
N GLY A 355 23.61 2.74 30.97
CA GLY A 355 22.20 3.04 30.67
C GLY A 355 21.42 1.89 30.07
N LEU A 356 22.02 0.72 29.81
CA LEU A 356 21.33 -0.47 29.33
C LEU A 356 21.50 -1.62 30.31
N ARG A 357 20.40 -2.23 30.73
CA ARG A 357 20.38 -3.44 31.57
C ARG A 357 19.60 -4.53 30.84
N LEU A 358 20.22 -5.69 30.63
CA LEU A 358 19.65 -6.86 29.97
C LEU A 358 19.49 -7.99 30.96
N HIS A 359 18.44 -8.79 30.80
CA HIS A 359 18.29 -10.00 31.64
C HIS A 359 19.33 -11.05 31.23
N PRO A 360 20.05 -11.70 32.16
CA PRO A 360 21.17 -12.63 31.87
C PRO A 360 20.77 -13.84 31.02
N ARG A 361 19.51 -14.28 31.07
CA ARG A 361 18.96 -15.41 30.30
C ARG A 361 18.14 -14.96 29.11
N LEU A 362 18.32 -13.71 28.65
CA LEU A 362 17.63 -13.21 27.49
C LEU A 362 18.14 -13.93 26.24
N HIS A 363 17.21 -14.46 25.44
CA HIS A 363 17.51 -15.08 24.15
C HIS A 363 16.85 -14.25 23.06
N PRO A 364 17.60 -13.32 22.43
CA PRO A 364 17.05 -12.39 21.45
C PRO A 364 17.06 -12.95 20.05
N GLY A 365 16.02 -12.64 19.26
CA GLY A 365 15.95 -12.82 17.81
C GLY A 365 15.84 -11.47 17.12
N TYR A 366 16.48 -11.32 15.99
CA TYR A 366 16.42 -10.10 15.20
C TYR A 366 15.91 -10.36 13.79
N TYR A 367 15.02 -9.54 13.31
CA TYR A 367 14.61 -9.47 11.92
C TYR A 367 15.11 -8.14 11.37
N ASP A 368 16.17 -8.20 10.56
CA ASP A 368 16.75 -7.02 9.92
C ASP A 368 16.02 -6.68 8.63
N GLN A 369 15.82 -5.40 8.38
CA GLN A 369 15.15 -4.88 7.18
C GLN A 369 15.80 -5.38 5.88
N THR A 370 17.12 -5.56 5.85
CA THR A 370 17.88 -6.04 4.68
C THR A 370 17.95 -7.57 4.58
N LEU A 371 17.43 -8.30 5.58
CA LEU A 371 17.52 -9.77 5.69
C LEU A 371 18.95 -10.31 5.67
N ALA A 372 19.92 -9.52 6.18
CA ALA A 372 21.34 -9.84 6.16
C ALA A 372 21.72 -11.09 6.98
N GLN A 373 20.82 -11.59 7.84
CA GLN A 373 21.03 -12.83 8.58
C GLN A 373 20.99 -14.09 7.71
N LEU A 374 20.47 -14.01 6.49
CA LEU A 374 20.40 -15.12 5.55
C LEU A 374 21.57 -15.01 4.56
N PRO A 375 22.57 -15.92 4.60
CA PRO A 375 23.68 -15.89 3.65
C PRO A 375 23.20 -16.16 2.23
N ASP A 376 23.49 -15.28 1.30
CA ASP A 376 23.02 -15.34 -0.09
C ASP A 376 23.44 -16.61 -0.84
N GLU A 377 24.66 -17.11 -0.58
CA GLU A 377 25.23 -18.29 -1.23
C GLU A 377 24.84 -19.63 -0.57
N ALA A 378 24.21 -19.58 0.62
CA ALA A 378 23.79 -20.79 1.32
C ALA A 378 22.56 -21.43 0.65
N SER A 379 22.41 -22.75 0.80
CA SER A 379 21.15 -23.42 0.50
C SER A 379 20.06 -23.03 1.51
N LEU A 380 18.77 -23.17 1.16
CA LEU A 380 17.67 -22.91 2.10
C LEU A 380 17.82 -23.72 3.39
N LEU A 381 18.26 -24.96 3.28
CA LEU A 381 18.48 -25.84 4.42
C LEU A 381 19.65 -25.37 5.30
N ASP A 382 20.74 -24.93 4.68
CA ASP A 382 21.95 -24.51 5.41
C ASP A 382 21.77 -23.13 6.03
N ALA A 383 21.05 -22.23 5.39
CA ALA A 383 20.72 -20.90 5.91
C ALA A 383 19.97 -20.96 7.26
N LEU A 384 19.24 -22.04 7.52
CA LEU A 384 18.53 -22.26 8.79
C LEU A 384 19.39 -22.93 9.87
N THR A 385 20.65 -23.28 9.59
CA THR A 385 21.53 -23.96 10.57
C THR A 385 21.75 -23.17 11.85
N PRO A 386 21.92 -21.83 11.83
CA PRO A 386 22.06 -21.03 13.06
C PRO A 386 20.83 -21.07 13.97
N PHE A 387 19.64 -21.31 13.40
CA PHE A 387 18.37 -21.29 14.13
C PHE A 387 17.98 -22.67 14.70
N ALA A 388 18.40 -23.76 14.05
CA ALA A 388 18.11 -25.12 14.54
C ALA A 388 19.20 -26.10 14.05
N PRO A 389 19.87 -26.83 14.95
CA PRO A 389 20.95 -27.77 14.58
C PRO A 389 20.43 -29.02 13.85
N SER A 390 19.18 -29.45 14.14
CA SER A 390 18.60 -30.66 13.54
C SER A 390 18.17 -30.44 12.09
N ALA A 391 18.78 -31.17 11.15
CA ALA A 391 18.43 -31.13 9.74
C ALA A 391 16.98 -31.57 9.48
N ASP A 392 16.45 -32.55 10.19
CA ASP A 392 15.08 -33.02 10.01
C ASP A 392 14.05 -31.99 10.48
N THR A 393 14.34 -31.28 11.57
CA THR A 393 13.51 -30.15 12.04
C THR A 393 13.45 -29.04 10.99
N ARG A 394 14.60 -28.67 10.41
CA ARG A 394 14.69 -27.66 9.35
C ARG A 394 13.90 -28.06 8.11
N LYS A 395 14.05 -29.33 7.65
CA LYS A 395 13.32 -29.86 6.49
C LYS A 395 11.82 -29.79 6.67
N ARG A 396 11.30 -30.23 7.84
CA ARG A 396 9.87 -30.18 8.16
C ARG A 396 9.34 -28.73 8.18
N ALA A 397 10.10 -27.82 8.76
CA ALA A 397 9.74 -26.40 8.81
C ALA A 397 9.70 -25.76 7.41
N LEU A 398 10.67 -26.07 6.54
CA LEU A 398 10.67 -25.62 5.16
C LEU A 398 9.45 -26.11 4.38
N ILE A 399 9.10 -27.41 4.51
CA ILE A 399 7.90 -27.98 3.86
C ILE A 399 6.65 -27.28 4.37
N ALA A 400 6.51 -27.10 5.69
CA ALA A 400 5.37 -26.42 6.29
C ALA A 400 5.25 -24.95 5.84
N ALA A 401 6.38 -24.32 5.51
CA ALA A 401 6.44 -22.96 4.98
C ALA A 401 6.27 -22.88 3.45
N GLY A 402 5.91 -23.99 2.78
CA GLY A 402 5.66 -24.01 1.35
C GLY A 402 6.91 -24.16 0.48
N PHE A 403 8.08 -24.44 1.07
CA PHE A 403 9.29 -24.78 0.31
C PHE A 403 9.35 -26.29 0.09
N GLY A 404 8.91 -26.74 -1.09
CA GLY A 404 8.91 -28.16 -1.43
C GLY A 404 10.33 -28.75 -1.40
N TRP A 405 10.44 -30.07 -1.20
CA TRP A 405 11.70 -30.80 -1.07
C TRP A 405 12.73 -30.48 -2.16
N ALA A 406 12.28 -30.39 -3.41
CA ALA A 406 13.15 -30.09 -4.56
C ALA A 406 13.85 -28.73 -4.46
N ARG A 407 13.31 -27.82 -3.69
CA ARG A 407 13.84 -26.46 -3.51
C ARG A 407 14.83 -26.32 -2.35
N HIS A 408 14.98 -27.32 -1.48
CA HIS A 408 15.82 -27.21 -0.27
C HIS A 408 17.30 -26.94 -0.56
N GLY A 409 17.79 -27.39 -1.73
CA GLY A 409 19.14 -27.10 -2.22
C GLY A 409 19.27 -25.77 -2.99
N GLN A 410 18.18 -25.04 -3.18
CA GLN A 410 18.18 -23.74 -3.88
C GLN A 410 18.94 -22.71 -3.05
N LYS A 411 19.69 -21.80 -3.70
CA LYS A 411 20.41 -20.71 -3.03
C LYS A 411 19.45 -19.61 -2.58
N VAL A 412 19.74 -18.99 -1.43
CA VAL A 412 18.95 -17.88 -0.87
C VAL A 412 18.88 -16.69 -1.82
N CYS A 413 19.97 -16.37 -2.55
CA CYS A 413 20.00 -15.26 -3.51
C CYS A 413 18.97 -15.38 -4.65
N THR A 414 18.48 -16.59 -4.96
CA THR A 414 17.50 -16.83 -6.02
C THR A 414 16.05 -16.65 -5.56
N LEU A 415 15.83 -16.41 -4.26
CA LEU A 415 14.50 -16.20 -3.69
C LEU A 415 14.01 -14.77 -3.95
N SER A 416 12.71 -14.63 -4.13
CA SER A 416 12.05 -13.33 -4.07
C SER A 416 12.14 -12.73 -2.65
N GLY A 417 11.98 -11.40 -2.52
CA GLY A 417 12.00 -10.73 -1.23
C GLY A 417 10.99 -11.32 -0.23
N GLY A 418 9.78 -11.65 -0.68
CA GLY A 418 8.76 -12.31 0.15
C GLY A 418 9.14 -13.72 0.57
N GLU A 419 9.80 -14.49 -0.29
CA GLU A 419 10.30 -15.83 0.06
C GLU A 419 11.48 -15.76 1.03
N ARG A 420 12.39 -14.78 0.89
CA ARG A 420 13.48 -14.54 1.85
C ARG A 420 12.94 -14.15 3.22
N SER A 421 11.96 -13.25 3.27
CA SER A 421 11.25 -12.88 4.51
C SER A 421 10.63 -14.10 5.17
N ARG A 422 9.90 -14.92 4.40
CA ARG A 422 9.32 -16.19 4.87
C ARG A 422 10.35 -17.14 5.45
N LEU A 423 11.49 -17.32 4.77
CA LEU A 423 12.58 -18.17 5.24
C LEU A 423 13.13 -17.69 6.58
N LEU A 424 13.33 -16.38 6.76
CA LEU A 424 13.79 -15.81 8.02
C LEU A 424 12.77 -16.03 9.15
N PHE A 425 11.47 -15.84 8.90
CA PHE A 425 10.44 -16.15 9.89
C PHE A 425 10.43 -17.63 10.33
N VAL A 426 10.70 -18.55 9.39
CA VAL A 426 10.89 -19.98 9.74
C VAL A 426 12.07 -20.13 10.71
N GLY A 427 13.19 -19.49 10.43
CA GLY A 427 14.35 -19.49 11.33
C GLY A 427 14.01 -18.97 12.72
N LEU A 428 13.40 -17.77 12.79
CA LEU A 428 13.00 -17.15 14.06
C LEU A 428 12.05 -18.04 14.87
N SER A 429 11.12 -18.73 14.19
CA SER A 429 10.20 -19.68 14.83
C SER A 429 10.91 -20.91 15.39
N LEU A 430 11.91 -21.43 14.68
CA LEU A 430 12.67 -22.61 15.10
C LEU A 430 13.51 -22.37 16.34
N ALA A 431 14.09 -21.16 16.47
CA ALA A 431 14.97 -20.82 17.58
C ALA A 431 14.24 -20.47 18.88
N ARG A 432 12.92 -20.20 18.86
CA ARG A 432 12.07 -19.94 20.05
C ARG A 432 12.63 -18.85 20.96
N TYR A 433 12.80 -17.66 20.41
CA TYR A 433 13.37 -16.54 21.15
C TYR A 433 12.45 -16.04 22.30
N SER A 434 13.05 -15.46 23.36
CA SER A 434 12.30 -14.79 24.43
C SER A 434 12.07 -13.29 24.18
N LEU A 435 12.80 -12.71 23.23
CA LEU A 435 12.62 -11.34 22.74
C LEU A 435 12.81 -11.32 21.24
N LEU A 436 11.88 -10.67 20.54
CA LEU A 436 12.00 -10.38 19.10
C LEU A 436 12.23 -8.89 18.87
N LEU A 437 13.24 -8.58 18.08
CA LEU A 437 13.50 -7.26 17.51
C LEU A 437 13.13 -7.33 16.03
N LEU A 438 12.11 -6.60 15.61
CA LEU A 438 11.58 -6.65 14.25
C LEU A 438 11.71 -5.27 13.60
N ASP A 439 12.55 -5.17 12.55
CA ASP A 439 12.78 -3.93 11.81
C ASP A 439 12.08 -3.98 10.45
N GLU A 440 10.94 -3.31 10.33
CA GLU A 440 10.08 -3.25 9.13
C GLU A 440 9.73 -4.63 8.54
N PRO A 441 9.19 -5.58 9.32
CA PRO A 441 8.97 -6.95 8.87
C PRO A 441 7.88 -7.09 7.80
N THR A 442 7.11 -6.03 7.55
CA THR A 442 5.99 -6.00 6.61
C THR A 442 6.37 -5.67 5.17
N ASN A 443 7.59 -5.16 4.92
CA ASN A 443 8.00 -4.63 3.61
C ASN A 443 7.93 -5.64 2.45
N HIS A 444 8.00 -6.93 2.75
CA HIS A 444 7.98 -8.00 1.74
C HIS A 444 6.77 -8.93 1.87
N LEU A 445 5.85 -8.62 2.79
CA LEU A 445 4.65 -9.41 3.02
C LEU A 445 3.47 -8.82 2.25
N ASP A 446 2.69 -9.70 1.64
CA ASP A 446 1.37 -9.34 1.12
C ASP A 446 0.35 -9.17 2.27
N MET A 447 -0.86 -8.76 1.94
CA MET A 447 -1.89 -8.49 2.95
C MET A 447 -2.21 -9.71 3.83
N GLU A 448 -2.18 -10.92 3.28
CA GLU A 448 -2.43 -12.15 4.02
C GLU A 448 -1.27 -12.46 4.97
N GLY A 449 -0.04 -12.28 4.50
CA GLY A 449 1.17 -12.41 5.31
C GLY A 449 1.21 -11.41 6.47
N LYS A 450 0.79 -10.16 6.24
CA LYS A 450 0.68 -9.13 7.28
C LYS A 450 -0.36 -9.49 8.34
N ALA A 451 -1.54 -9.95 7.93
CA ALA A 451 -2.59 -10.39 8.85
C ALA A 451 -2.15 -11.62 9.68
N ALA A 452 -1.47 -12.58 9.05
CA ALA A 452 -0.91 -13.74 9.74
C ALA A 452 0.19 -13.34 10.74
N LEU A 453 1.05 -12.35 10.39
CA LEU A 453 2.06 -11.80 11.30
C LEU A 453 1.40 -11.12 12.50
N ALA A 454 0.39 -10.28 12.29
CA ALA A 454 -0.34 -9.60 13.36
C ALA A 454 -0.93 -10.59 14.36
N GLN A 455 -1.62 -11.62 13.86
CA GLN A 455 -2.18 -12.69 14.70
C GLN A 455 -1.09 -13.42 15.49
N THR A 456 0.01 -13.79 14.84
CA THR A 456 1.10 -14.53 15.46
C THR A 456 1.83 -13.70 16.54
N LEU A 457 2.03 -12.40 16.31
CA LEU A 457 2.62 -11.49 17.28
C LEU A 457 1.70 -11.25 18.49
N ARG A 458 0.38 -11.22 18.27
CA ARG A 458 -0.61 -11.12 19.36
C ARG A 458 -0.49 -12.28 20.34
N ASP A 459 -0.24 -13.48 19.82
CA ASP A 459 -0.16 -14.72 20.59
C ASP A 459 1.27 -15.01 21.08
N TYR A 460 2.24 -14.15 20.75
CA TYR A 460 3.66 -14.36 21.10
C TYR A 460 3.90 -14.22 22.60
N PRO A 461 4.48 -15.25 23.28
CA PRO A 461 4.61 -15.26 24.74
C PRO A 461 5.78 -14.42 25.26
N GLY A 462 6.80 -14.15 24.43
CA GLY A 462 7.98 -13.34 24.77
C GLY A 462 7.73 -11.84 24.67
N GLY A 463 8.80 -11.05 24.71
CA GLY A 463 8.76 -9.62 24.41
C GLY A 463 8.92 -9.35 22.92
N VAL A 464 8.35 -8.25 22.42
CA VAL A 464 8.49 -7.80 21.03
C VAL A 464 8.81 -6.31 21.01
N LEU A 465 9.85 -5.93 20.27
CA LEU A 465 10.11 -4.55 19.84
C LEU A 465 9.92 -4.51 18.31
N LEU A 466 8.91 -3.79 17.86
CA LEU A 466 8.51 -3.69 16.46
C LEU A 466 8.74 -2.27 15.95
N VAL A 467 9.57 -2.12 14.93
CA VAL A 467 9.60 -0.92 14.09
C VAL A 467 8.74 -1.22 12.88
N SER A 468 7.67 -0.47 12.67
CA SER A 468 6.82 -0.59 11.50
C SER A 468 6.07 0.71 11.21
N HIS A 469 5.72 0.89 9.93
CA HIS A 469 4.82 1.92 9.45
C HIS A 469 3.42 1.37 9.10
N ASP A 470 3.21 0.07 9.27
CA ASP A 470 1.94 -0.61 9.01
C ASP A 470 0.96 -0.38 10.16
N ARG A 471 -0.05 0.45 9.92
CA ARG A 471 -1.05 0.87 10.92
C ARG A 471 -1.86 -0.31 11.45
N GLN A 472 -2.21 -1.24 10.57
CA GLN A 472 -3.00 -2.42 10.95
C GLN A 472 -2.18 -3.36 11.82
N LEU A 473 -0.93 -3.65 11.42
CA LEU A 473 -0.04 -4.48 12.24
C LEU A 473 0.14 -3.90 13.63
N ILE A 474 0.41 -2.59 13.73
CA ILE A 474 0.62 -1.90 15.02
C ILE A 474 -0.65 -1.99 15.89
N SER A 475 -1.82 -1.66 15.34
CA SER A 475 -3.08 -1.64 16.10
C SER A 475 -3.53 -3.03 16.53
N GLU A 476 -3.28 -4.07 15.72
CA GLU A 476 -3.72 -5.42 16.02
C GLU A 476 -2.76 -6.21 16.93
N SER A 477 -1.45 -5.93 16.88
CA SER A 477 -0.45 -6.73 17.58
C SER A 477 0.20 -6.05 18.76
N CYS A 478 0.28 -4.71 18.82
CA CYS A 478 1.01 -3.98 19.84
C CYS A 478 0.11 -3.50 20.97
N ASN A 479 0.65 -3.51 22.20
CA ASN A 479 -0.06 -3.03 23.40
C ASN A 479 0.63 -1.83 24.08
N ARG A 480 1.80 -1.39 23.58
CA ARG A 480 2.54 -0.21 24.04
C ARG A 480 3.18 0.50 22.86
N PHE A 481 3.34 1.82 22.96
CA PHE A 481 3.80 2.66 21.85
C PHE A 481 4.93 3.56 22.30
N TRP A 482 6.06 3.48 21.61
CA TRP A 482 7.21 4.36 21.83
C TRP A 482 7.34 5.28 20.61
N LEU A 483 7.29 6.59 20.85
CA LEU A 483 7.48 7.60 19.83
C LEU A 483 8.87 8.22 19.95
N ILE A 484 9.61 8.24 18.85
CA ILE A 484 10.87 8.95 18.72
C ILE A 484 10.59 10.26 17.96
N ASP A 485 10.78 11.37 18.67
CA ASP A 485 10.67 12.73 18.13
C ASP A 485 11.87 13.59 18.54
N SER A 486 11.81 14.91 18.33
CA SER A 486 12.87 15.84 18.71
C SER A 486 13.15 15.91 20.21
N ALA A 487 12.23 15.45 21.06
CA ALA A 487 12.40 15.38 22.51
C ALA A 487 13.05 14.06 22.98
N GLY A 488 13.31 13.12 22.06
CA GLY A 488 13.83 11.79 22.35
C GLY A 488 12.78 10.70 22.26
N LEU A 489 12.98 9.61 23.00
CA LEU A 489 12.04 8.49 23.06
C LEU A 489 11.04 8.71 24.20
N THR A 490 9.76 8.74 23.86
CA THR A 490 8.64 8.89 24.81
C THR A 490 7.67 7.72 24.69
N GLU A 491 7.10 7.31 25.84
CA GLU A 491 6.10 6.24 25.86
C GLU A 491 4.68 6.83 25.87
N TRP A 492 3.82 6.20 25.06
CA TRP A 492 2.42 6.57 24.89
C TRP A 492 1.51 5.36 25.10
N HIS A 493 0.29 5.59 25.60
CA HIS A 493 -0.67 4.53 25.88
C HIS A 493 -1.80 4.44 24.84
N SER A 494 -2.01 5.51 24.06
CA SER A 494 -2.99 5.57 22.98
C SER A 494 -2.30 5.74 21.63
N LEU A 495 -2.66 4.88 20.69
CA LEU A 495 -2.20 4.96 19.31
C LEU A 495 -2.73 6.20 18.60
N GLU A 496 -3.95 6.63 18.94
CA GLU A 496 -4.60 7.82 18.39
C GLU A 496 -3.83 9.10 18.76
N GLU A 497 -3.37 9.20 20.01
CA GLU A 497 -2.56 10.34 20.46
C GLU A 497 -1.23 10.42 19.72
N VAL A 498 -0.60 9.26 19.48
CA VAL A 498 0.64 9.20 18.68
C VAL A 498 0.38 9.67 17.25
N TYR A 499 -0.72 9.23 16.63
CA TYR A 499 -1.07 9.67 15.28
C TYR A 499 -1.37 11.17 15.24
N ALA A 500 -2.11 11.70 16.18
CA ALA A 500 -2.37 13.14 16.30
C ALA A 500 -1.06 13.95 16.45
N ARG A 501 -0.12 13.45 17.26
CA ARG A 501 1.20 14.06 17.42
C ARG A 501 2.03 14.04 16.14
N LEU A 502 2.01 12.92 15.41
CA LEU A 502 2.70 12.80 14.13
C LEU A 502 2.05 13.65 13.03
N GLN A 503 0.72 13.75 13.01
CA GLN A 503 -0.01 14.63 12.08
C GLN A 503 0.29 16.10 12.33
N ALA A 504 0.38 16.53 13.58
CA ALA A 504 0.75 17.91 13.92
C ALA A 504 2.16 18.31 13.45
N GLN A 505 3.02 17.34 13.14
CA GLN A 505 4.37 17.57 12.59
C GLN A 505 4.39 17.59 11.04
N ILE A 506 3.28 17.22 10.39
CA ILE A 506 3.14 17.38 8.95
C ILE A 506 3.01 18.88 8.68
N PRO A 507 3.81 19.48 7.77
CA PRO A 507 3.48 20.81 7.24
C PRO A 507 2.04 20.65 6.73
N THR A 508 1.10 21.34 7.34
CA THR A 508 -0.29 21.36 6.91
C THR A 508 -0.22 21.52 5.40
N LEU A 509 -0.81 20.56 4.64
CA LEU A 509 -1.38 20.94 3.37
C LEU A 509 -2.22 22.14 3.78
N THR A 510 -1.67 23.36 3.62
CA THR A 510 -2.54 24.51 3.49
C THR A 510 -3.47 23.97 2.43
N ALA A 511 -4.67 23.57 2.88
CA ALA A 511 -5.76 23.37 1.99
C ALA A 511 -5.51 24.50 1.03
N ALA A 512 -5.08 24.16 -0.22
CA ALA A 512 -5.12 25.16 -1.24
C ALA A 512 -6.53 25.61 -1.01
N SER A 513 -6.64 26.64 -0.20
CA SER A 513 -7.86 27.37 -0.05
C SER A 513 -8.31 27.38 -1.46
N SER A 514 -9.41 26.66 -1.75
CA SER A 514 -10.28 26.94 -2.87
C SER A 514 -9.88 28.31 -3.28
N PRO A 515 -9.32 28.52 -4.53
CA PRO A 515 -8.52 29.70 -4.83
C PRO A 515 -9.08 30.77 -3.94
N GLN A 516 -8.29 31.20 -2.94
CA GLN A 516 -8.77 32.32 -2.15
C GLN A 516 -9.06 33.26 -3.26
N GLU A 517 -10.36 33.40 -3.49
CA GLU A 517 -10.86 34.47 -4.32
C GLU A 517 -9.93 35.61 -4.01
N PRO A 518 -9.21 36.10 -5.01
CA PRO A 518 -8.20 37.14 -4.82
C PRO A 518 -8.86 38.12 -3.90
N SER A 519 -8.21 38.49 -2.85
CA SER A 519 -8.71 39.22 -1.68
C SER A 519 -9.94 40.03 -2.04
N LEU A 520 -11.06 39.90 -1.33
CA LEU A 520 -12.36 40.56 -1.55
C LEU A 520 -12.26 41.96 -2.24
N ALA A 521 -11.10 42.61 -2.17
CA ALA A 521 -10.78 43.83 -2.87
C ALA A 521 -10.63 43.70 -4.41
N ALA A 522 -10.14 42.57 -4.98
CA ALA A 522 -9.94 42.46 -6.43
C ALA A 522 -11.21 41.97 -7.15
N ASP A 523 -11.99 41.06 -6.50
CA ASP A 523 -13.32 40.64 -7.03
C ASP A 523 -14.35 41.76 -6.84
N ASP A 524 -14.22 42.54 -5.79
CA ASP A 524 -15.02 43.75 -5.63
C ASP A 524 -14.70 44.79 -6.72
N GLU A 525 -13.43 44.94 -7.09
CA GLU A 525 -13.00 45.90 -8.11
C GLU A 525 -13.45 45.48 -9.51
N GLU A 526 -13.36 44.20 -9.88
CA GLU A 526 -13.83 43.67 -11.17
C GLU A 526 -15.38 43.66 -11.23
N ALA A 527 -16.06 43.38 -10.15
CA ALA A 527 -17.52 43.47 -10.05
C ALA A 527 -18.00 44.95 -10.12
N LEU A 528 -17.29 45.88 -9.49
CA LEU A 528 -17.55 47.30 -9.57
C LEU A 528 -17.30 47.85 -10.98
N LEU A 529 -16.24 47.47 -11.66
CA LEU A 529 -15.95 47.79 -13.05
C LEU A 529 -17.01 47.26 -14.03
N THR A 530 -17.43 46.02 -13.86
CA THR A 530 -18.49 45.39 -14.67
C THR A 530 -19.82 46.11 -14.49
N ARG A 531 -20.14 46.49 -13.27
CA ARG A 531 -21.34 47.27 -12.93
C ARG A 531 -21.31 48.69 -13.51
N LEU A 532 -20.13 49.35 -13.46
CA LEU A 532 -19.90 50.65 -14.06
C LEU A 532 -20.15 50.66 -15.56
N ILE A 533 -19.55 49.67 -16.29
CA ILE A 533 -19.70 49.52 -17.73
C ILE A 533 -21.19 49.32 -18.11
N ALA A 534 -21.91 48.48 -17.36
CA ALA A 534 -23.31 48.23 -17.61
C ALA A 534 -24.19 49.49 -17.42
N LEU A 535 -23.91 50.31 -16.38
CA LEU A 535 -24.64 51.55 -16.13
C LEU A 535 -24.35 52.63 -17.18
N GLU A 536 -23.11 52.75 -17.63
CA GLU A 536 -22.71 53.65 -18.73
C GLU A 536 -23.41 53.24 -20.04
N GLN A 537 -23.50 51.95 -20.32
CA GLN A 537 -24.16 51.46 -21.52
C GLN A 537 -25.68 51.69 -21.48
N TRP A 538 -26.32 51.50 -20.33
CA TRP A 538 -27.76 51.79 -20.17
C TRP A 538 -28.05 53.27 -20.28
N LEU A 539 -27.19 54.13 -19.75
CA LEU A 539 -27.31 55.57 -19.88
C LEU A 539 -27.17 56.01 -21.35
N ALA A 540 -26.18 55.49 -22.08
CA ALA A 540 -25.95 55.80 -23.47
C ALA A 540 -27.13 55.32 -24.35
N ASP A 541 -27.62 54.10 -24.10
CA ASP A 541 -28.77 53.52 -24.83
C ASP A 541 -30.06 54.32 -24.62
N ASP A 542 -30.30 54.81 -23.39
CA ASP A 542 -31.50 55.63 -23.10
C ASP A 542 -31.36 57.02 -23.69
N MET A 543 -30.16 57.62 -23.67
CA MET A 543 -29.88 58.93 -24.33
C MET A 543 -29.98 58.87 -25.86
N ALA A 544 -29.72 57.71 -26.47
CA ALA A 544 -29.87 57.50 -27.93
C ALA A 544 -31.35 57.37 -28.37
N ARG A 545 -32.30 57.18 -27.47
CA ARG A 545 -33.73 57.11 -27.74
C ARG A 545 -34.33 58.50 -28.09
N LYS A 546 -35.43 58.50 -28.84
CA LYS A 546 -36.18 59.73 -29.14
C LYS A 546 -36.63 60.38 -27.80
N PRO A 547 -36.62 61.74 -27.68
CA PRO A 547 -36.87 62.45 -26.45
C PRO A 547 -38.16 62.03 -25.68
N LYS A 548 -39.19 61.59 -26.44
CA LYS A 548 -40.46 61.09 -25.83
C LYS A 548 -40.34 59.74 -25.11
N HIS A 549 -39.25 58.98 -25.37
CA HIS A 549 -39.03 57.66 -24.78
C HIS A 549 -37.85 57.61 -23.79
N GLN A 550 -37.20 58.73 -23.58
CA GLN A 550 -36.16 58.85 -22.57
C GLN A 550 -36.74 58.91 -21.15
N LYS A 551 -36.02 58.34 -20.19
CA LYS A 551 -36.45 58.26 -18.78
C LYS A 551 -35.51 59.14 -17.90
N PRO A 552 -35.78 60.45 -17.78
CA PRO A 552 -34.89 61.41 -17.10
C PRO A 552 -34.61 61.05 -15.62
N SER A 553 -35.60 60.46 -14.92
CA SER A 553 -35.45 60.04 -13.54
C SER A 553 -34.45 58.87 -13.38
N LEU A 554 -34.48 57.92 -14.32
CA LEU A 554 -33.53 56.79 -14.32
C LEU A 554 -32.13 57.22 -14.77
N GLN A 555 -32.02 58.13 -15.73
CA GLN A 555 -30.75 58.71 -16.13
C GLN A 555 -30.05 59.46 -14.99
N ALA A 556 -30.82 60.19 -14.11
CA ALA A 556 -30.29 60.83 -12.94
C ALA A 556 -29.77 59.81 -11.91
N GLN A 557 -30.51 58.75 -11.66
CA GLN A 557 -30.10 57.64 -10.79
C GLN A 557 -28.83 56.93 -11.29
N TRP A 558 -28.76 56.61 -12.58
CA TRP A 558 -27.56 55.98 -13.17
C TRP A 558 -26.34 56.90 -13.09
N ARG A 559 -26.47 58.20 -13.32
CA ARG A 559 -25.35 59.15 -13.17
C ARG A 559 -24.87 59.25 -11.72
N GLU A 560 -25.76 59.23 -10.77
CA GLU A 560 -25.42 59.23 -9.34
C GLU A 560 -24.68 57.95 -8.93
N GLU A 561 -25.18 56.77 -9.41
CA GLU A 561 -24.56 55.48 -9.14
C GLU A 561 -23.20 55.37 -9.81
N ILE A 562 -23.04 55.84 -11.06
CA ILE A 562 -21.74 55.90 -11.77
C ILE A 562 -20.75 56.77 -10.99
N ALA A 563 -21.16 57.97 -10.55
CA ALA A 563 -20.30 58.86 -9.76
C ALA A 563 -19.87 58.21 -8.41
N ARG A 564 -20.76 57.45 -7.78
CA ARG A 564 -20.49 56.72 -6.55
C ARG A 564 -19.47 55.57 -6.78
N LEU A 565 -19.63 54.80 -7.88
CA LEU A 565 -18.74 53.71 -8.22
C LEU A 565 -17.35 54.22 -8.63
N LEU A 566 -17.28 55.36 -9.34
CA LEU A 566 -15.97 56.00 -9.69
C LEU A 566 -15.23 56.47 -8.44
N ASN A 567 -15.94 56.96 -7.40
CA ASN A 567 -15.33 57.34 -6.13
C ASN A 567 -14.92 56.12 -5.27
N GLN A 568 -15.46 54.96 -5.54
CA GLN A 568 -15.05 53.71 -4.87
C GLN A 568 -13.88 53.01 -5.57
N LEU A 569 -13.66 53.30 -6.86
CA LEU A 569 -12.54 52.80 -7.69
C LEU A 569 -11.33 53.72 -7.71
N ALA A 570 -11.48 54.99 -7.24
CA ALA A 570 -10.39 55.96 -7.08
C ALA A 570 -9.76 55.87 -5.68
#